data_6ab4f5c66a46af41fb392f288ce20000
#
_entry.id   6ab4f5c66a46af41fb392f288ce20000
#
_cell.length_a   1.000
_cell.length_b   1.000
_cell.length_c   1.000
_cell.angle_alpha   90.00
_cell.angle_beta   90.00
_cell.angle_gamma   90.00
#
_symmetry.space_group_name_H-M   'P 1'
#
loop_
_entity.id
_entity.type
_entity.pdbx_description
1 polymer ?
#
loop_
_entity_poly.entity_id
_entity_poly.type
_entity_poly.pdbx_seq_one_letter_code
_entity_poly.pdbx_strand_id
1 'polypeptide(L)'
;MSAITWRPGQPKQEWGPRAWHWLHLMAINYPPDPSENDMARARVRIGRFIQSLPCADCRIHAAAYIAAVPPDASDAQSLQVWAWRFHNAVNRRLGKRQFPFAAYRQLYLSEMCWAEWSSACP
;
A
#
# COMPACT_ATOMS: atom_id res chain seq x y z
N MET A 1 -10.72 9.77 5.34
CA MET A 1 -9.25 9.64 5.45
C MET A 1 -8.62 10.79 4.68
N SER A 2 -7.83 11.60 5.38
CA SER A 2 -7.14 12.74 4.78
C SER A 2 -5.98 12.26 3.91
N ALA A 3 -5.60 13.07 2.93
CA ALA A 3 -4.44 12.77 2.09
C ALA A 3 -3.18 12.79 2.94
N ILE A 4 -2.27 11.86 2.66
CA ILE A 4 -0.97 11.82 3.32
C ILE A 4 -0.06 12.87 2.67
N THR A 5 0.68 13.60 3.49
CA THR A 5 1.64 14.62 3.02
C THR A 5 3.05 14.22 3.41
N TRP A 6 3.99 14.57 2.54
CA TRP A 6 5.40 14.24 2.72
C TRP A 6 6.23 15.49 2.89
N ARG A 7 7.23 15.43 3.76
CA ARG A 7 8.19 16.52 3.89
C ARG A 7 9.17 16.46 2.72
N PRO A 8 9.52 17.59 2.10
CA PRO A 8 10.55 17.61 1.06
C PRO A 8 11.88 17.04 1.58
N GLY A 9 12.51 16.18 0.78
CA GLY A 9 13.80 15.58 1.13
C GLY A 9 13.75 14.52 2.21
N GLN A 10 12.55 14.10 2.66
CA GLN A 10 12.41 13.06 3.66
C GLN A 10 13.00 11.75 3.14
N PRO A 11 13.90 11.08 3.89
CA PRO A 11 14.51 9.84 3.42
C PRO A 11 13.50 8.70 3.33
N LYS A 12 13.75 7.77 2.41
CA LYS A 12 12.87 6.64 2.15
C LYS A 12 12.63 5.78 3.39
N GLN A 13 13.63 5.66 4.26
CA GLN A 13 13.50 4.92 5.51
C GLN A 13 12.43 5.49 6.44
N GLU A 14 12.13 6.78 6.29
CA GLU A 14 11.08 7.44 7.07
C GLU A 14 9.72 7.38 6.38
N TRP A 15 9.65 7.73 5.08
CA TRP A 15 8.35 7.81 4.41
C TRP A 15 7.85 6.46 3.89
N GLY A 16 8.76 5.53 3.56
CA GLY A 16 8.39 4.24 2.99
C GLY A 16 7.44 3.43 3.86
N PRO A 17 7.80 3.20 5.14
CA PRO A 17 6.91 2.49 6.07
C PRO A 17 5.56 3.18 6.23
N ARG A 18 5.52 4.51 6.30
CA ARG A 18 4.26 5.25 6.41
C ARG A 18 3.39 5.10 5.17
N ALA A 19 4.02 5.04 3.99
CA ALA A 19 3.31 4.82 2.74
C ALA A 19 2.64 3.44 2.73
N TRP A 20 3.37 2.40 3.12
CA TRP A 20 2.81 1.06 3.20
C TRP A 20 1.71 0.96 4.25
N HIS A 21 1.90 1.61 5.39
CA HIS A 21 0.87 1.66 6.44
C HIS A 21 -0.44 2.25 5.87
N TRP A 22 -0.34 3.38 5.17
CA TRP A 22 -1.51 4.02 4.56
C TRP A 22 -2.23 3.08 3.59
N LEU A 23 -1.47 2.45 2.69
CA LEU A 23 -2.04 1.59 1.66
C LEU A 23 -2.72 0.36 2.26
N HIS A 24 -2.03 -0.33 3.15
CA HIS A 24 -2.58 -1.54 3.78
C HIS A 24 -3.76 -1.22 4.68
N LEU A 25 -3.72 -0.12 5.40
CA LEU A 25 -4.84 0.30 6.25
C LEU A 25 -6.07 0.65 5.42
N MET A 26 -5.86 1.30 4.28
CA MET A 26 -6.96 1.60 3.35
C MET A 26 -7.62 0.30 2.86
N ALA A 27 -6.83 -0.69 2.51
CA ALA A 27 -7.36 -1.98 2.04
C ALA A 27 -8.08 -2.74 3.14
N ILE A 28 -7.57 -2.71 4.38
CA ILE A 28 -8.20 -3.37 5.53
C ILE A 28 -9.55 -2.74 5.85
N ASN A 29 -9.66 -1.42 5.75
CA ASN A 29 -10.88 -0.68 6.05
C ASN A 29 -11.84 -0.57 4.86
N TYR A 30 -11.48 -1.14 3.73
CA TYR A 30 -12.34 -1.12 2.55
C TYR A 30 -13.59 -1.96 2.79
N PRO A 31 -14.78 -1.53 2.27
CA PRO A 31 -16.01 -2.29 2.49
C PRO A 31 -15.91 -3.74 1.96
N PRO A 32 -16.47 -4.73 2.67
CA PRO A 32 -16.51 -6.10 2.16
C PRO A 32 -17.40 -6.25 0.92
N ASP A 33 -18.43 -5.39 0.81
CA ASP A 33 -19.36 -5.38 -0.34
C ASP A 33 -19.40 -3.95 -0.89
N PRO A 34 -18.38 -3.53 -1.65
CA PRO A 34 -18.27 -2.15 -2.13
C PRO A 34 -19.29 -1.87 -3.23
N SER A 35 -19.78 -0.63 -3.28
CA SER A 35 -20.55 -0.11 -4.41
C SER A 35 -19.60 0.18 -5.58
N GLU A 36 -20.18 0.40 -6.77
CA GLU A 36 -19.40 0.85 -7.92
C GLU A 36 -18.68 2.17 -7.62
N ASN A 37 -19.33 3.04 -6.86
CA ASN A 37 -18.73 4.31 -6.45
C ASN A 37 -17.57 4.11 -5.50
N ASP A 38 -17.68 3.15 -4.56
CA ASP A 38 -16.56 2.78 -3.69
C ASP A 38 -15.37 2.26 -4.49
N MET A 39 -15.64 1.41 -5.48
CA MET A 39 -14.59 0.85 -6.34
C MET A 39 -13.86 1.94 -7.14
N ALA A 40 -14.62 2.85 -7.75
CA ALA A 40 -14.05 3.96 -8.52
C ALA A 40 -13.21 4.86 -7.61
N ARG A 41 -13.72 5.16 -6.42
CA ARG A 41 -13.03 6.00 -5.45
C ARG A 41 -11.72 5.37 -4.97
N ALA A 42 -11.74 4.06 -4.71
CA ALA A 42 -10.53 3.34 -4.30
C ALA A 42 -9.43 3.44 -5.36
N ARG A 43 -9.78 3.24 -6.62
CA ARG A 43 -8.81 3.32 -7.72
C ARG A 43 -8.22 4.73 -7.84
N VAL A 44 -9.06 5.75 -7.74
CA VAL A 44 -8.61 7.15 -7.80
C VAL A 44 -7.68 7.46 -6.63
N ARG A 45 -8.03 7.02 -5.43
CA ARG A 45 -7.22 7.27 -4.22
C ARG A 45 -5.86 6.60 -4.32
N ILE A 46 -5.81 5.36 -4.78
CA ILE A 46 -4.54 4.64 -4.96
C ILE A 46 -3.68 5.36 -6.01
N GLY A 47 -4.27 5.76 -7.13
CA GLY A 47 -3.55 6.48 -8.18
C GLY A 47 -2.96 7.80 -7.68
N ARG A 48 -3.74 8.59 -6.93
CA ARG A 48 -3.26 9.84 -6.34
C ARG A 48 -2.17 9.60 -5.30
N PHE A 49 -2.33 8.57 -4.49
CA PHE A 49 -1.32 8.21 -3.50
C PHE A 49 0.03 7.92 -4.17
N ILE A 50 0.03 7.12 -5.23
CA ILE A 50 1.25 6.78 -5.95
C ILE A 50 1.89 8.01 -6.58
N GLN A 51 1.09 8.91 -7.14
CA GLN A 51 1.61 10.16 -7.70
C GLN A 51 2.19 11.09 -6.66
N SER A 52 1.80 10.94 -5.38
CA SER A 52 2.29 11.76 -4.30
C SER A 52 3.63 11.30 -3.71
N LEU A 53 4.11 10.11 -4.06
CA LEU A 53 5.35 9.57 -3.49
C LEU A 53 6.53 10.50 -3.73
N PRO A 54 7.39 10.74 -2.71
CA PRO A 54 8.48 11.71 -2.83
C PRO A 54 9.73 11.15 -3.52
N CYS A 55 9.55 10.21 -4.43
CA CYS A 55 10.64 9.53 -5.14
C CYS A 55 10.21 9.31 -6.59
N ALA A 56 10.88 9.94 -7.54
CA ALA A 56 10.51 9.85 -8.95
C ALA A 56 10.55 8.42 -9.48
N ASP A 57 11.62 7.69 -9.17
CA ASP A 57 11.74 6.29 -9.59
C ASP A 57 10.64 5.42 -8.99
N CYS A 58 10.29 5.66 -7.73
CA CYS A 58 9.23 4.93 -7.06
C CYS A 58 7.87 5.18 -7.75
N ARG A 59 7.60 6.42 -8.13
CA ARG A 59 6.37 6.77 -8.87
C ARG A 59 6.31 6.07 -10.21
N ILE A 60 7.42 6.06 -10.96
CA ILE A 60 7.49 5.43 -12.26
C ILE A 60 7.25 3.92 -12.17
N HIS A 61 7.94 3.25 -11.25
CA HIS A 61 7.79 1.80 -11.07
C HIS A 61 6.40 1.42 -10.56
N ALA A 62 5.84 2.20 -9.63
CA ALA A 62 4.49 1.96 -9.11
C ALA A 62 3.44 2.17 -10.20
N ALA A 63 3.56 3.21 -11.00
CA ALA A 63 2.64 3.46 -12.11
C ALA A 63 2.68 2.33 -13.14
N ALA A 64 3.88 1.83 -13.44
CA ALA A 64 4.03 0.69 -14.36
C ALA A 64 3.38 -0.58 -13.80
N TYR A 65 3.54 -0.83 -12.51
CA TYR A 65 2.90 -1.99 -11.87
C TYR A 65 1.38 -1.89 -11.95
N ILE A 66 0.80 -0.72 -11.62
CA ILE A 66 -0.65 -0.52 -11.66
C ILE A 66 -1.20 -0.65 -13.08
N ALA A 67 -0.44 -0.20 -14.09
CA ALA A 67 -0.85 -0.36 -15.48
C ALA A 67 -0.91 -1.84 -15.87
N ALA A 68 0.02 -2.65 -15.38
CA ALA A 68 0.08 -4.09 -15.67
C ALA A 68 -0.89 -4.89 -14.79
N VAL A 69 -1.05 -4.51 -13.52
CA VAL A 69 -1.86 -5.20 -12.52
C VAL A 69 -2.71 -4.16 -11.78
N PRO A 70 -3.85 -3.77 -12.36
CA PRO A 70 -4.70 -2.76 -11.71
C PRO A 70 -5.20 -3.23 -10.35
N PRO A 71 -5.46 -2.29 -9.41
CA PRO A 71 -6.03 -2.66 -8.11
C PRO A 71 -7.35 -3.39 -8.26
N ASP A 72 -7.46 -4.53 -7.58
CA ASP A 72 -8.71 -5.29 -7.55
C ASP A 72 -9.57 -4.80 -6.39
N ALA A 73 -10.46 -3.88 -6.69
CA ALA A 73 -11.34 -3.25 -5.71
C ALA A 73 -12.71 -3.94 -5.60
N SER A 74 -12.84 -5.17 -6.10
CA SER A 74 -14.13 -5.88 -6.13
C SER A 74 -14.64 -6.24 -4.73
N ASP A 75 -13.76 -6.43 -3.77
CA ASP A 75 -14.09 -6.59 -2.35
C ASP A 75 -12.87 -6.30 -1.49
N ALA A 76 -13.05 -6.29 -0.15
CA ALA A 76 -11.98 -5.96 0.77
C ALA A 76 -10.84 -6.97 0.70
N GLN A 77 -11.14 -8.26 0.63
CA GLN A 77 -10.10 -9.29 0.59
C GLN A 77 -9.29 -9.19 -0.70
N SER A 78 -9.94 -8.97 -1.83
CA SER A 78 -9.25 -8.82 -3.11
C SER A 78 -8.32 -7.61 -3.12
N LEU A 79 -8.76 -6.51 -2.52
CA LEU A 79 -7.91 -5.31 -2.43
C LEU A 79 -6.72 -5.53 -1.50
N GLN A 80 -6.92 -6.25 -0.38
CA GLN A 80 -5.84 -6.62 0.52
C GLN A 80 -4.80 -7.51 -0.19
N VAL A 81 -5.25 -8.49 -0.95
CA VAL A 81 -4.36 -9.37 -1.73
C VAL A 81 -3.59 -8.56 -2.76
N TRP A 82 -4.26 -7.64 -3.45
CA TRP A 82 -3.58 -6.77 -4.42
C TRP A 82 -2.50 -5.93 -3.74
N ALA A 83 -2.80 -5.30 -2.61
CA ALA A 83 -1.85 -4.46 -1.89
C ALA A 83 -0.64 -5.28 -1.41
N TRP A 84 -0.86 -6.49 -0.91
CA TRP A 84 0.21 -7.38 -0.50
C TRP A 84 1.10 -7.79 -1.68
N ARG A 85 0.52 -8.14 -2.82
CA ARG A 85 1.28 -8.49 -4.03
C ARG A 85 2.10 -7.31 -4.54
N PHE A 86 1.52 -6.12 -4.52
CA PHE A 86 2.23 -4.90 -4.90
C PHE A 86 3.41 -4.65 -3.97
N HIS A 87 3.21 -4.78 -2.66
CA HIS A 87 4.28 -4.61 -1.68
C HIS A 87 5.42 -5.61 -1.94
N ASN A 88 5.10 -6.86 -2.17
CA ASN A 88 6.11 -7.88 -2.47
C ASN A 88 6.81 -7.64 -3.80
N ALA A 89 6.13 -7.11 -4.79
CA ALA A 89 6.77 -6.73 -6.06
C ALA A 89 7.81 -5.64 -5.85
N VAL A 90 7.50 -4.65 -5.02
CA VAL A 90 8.46 -3.60 -4.66
C VAL A 90 9.62 -4.18 -3.84
N ASN A 91 9.32 -5.02 -2.87
CA ASN A 91 10.35 -5.69 -2.06
C ASN A 91 11.33 -6.47 -2.95
N ARG A 92 10.82 -7.21 -3.92
CA ARG A 92 11.64 -7.96 -4.87
C ARG A 92 12.54 -7.04 -5.68
N ARG A 93 12.00 -5.95 -6.19
CA ARG A 93 12.77 -4.96 -6.95
C ARG A 93 13.90 -4.35 -6.12
N LEU A 94 13.64 -4.11 -4.84
CA LEU A 94 14.61 -3.49 -3.93
C LEU A 94 15.56 -4.50 -3.27
N GLY A 95 15.44 -5.80 -3.59
CA GLY A 95 16.24 -6.83 -2.96
C GLY A 95 15.86 -7.14 -1.52
N LYS A 96 14.68 -6.71 -1.09
CA LYS A 96 14.15 -7.01 0.24
C LYS A 96 13.42 -8.34 0.25
N ARG A 97 13.29 -8.93 1.44
CA ARG A 97 12.59 -10.19 1.61
C ARG A 97 11.10 -10.01 1.34
N GLN A 98 10.54 -10.96 0.59
CA GLN A 98 9.10 -11.07 0.42
C GLN A 98 8.49 -11.78 1.63
N PHE A 99 7.20 -11.55 1.87
CA PHE A 99 6.50 -12.13 3.00
C PHE A 99 5.17 -12.76 2.55
N PRO A 100 4.74 -13.87 3.21
CA PRO A 100 3.50 -14.55 2.83
C PRO A 100 2.27 -13.74 3.27
N PHE A 101 1.12 -14.00 2.64
CA PHE A 101 -0.12 -13.30 2.92
C PHE A 101 -0.55 -13.45 4.38
N ALA A 102 -0.33 -14.62 4.98
CA ALA A 102 -0.64 -14.85 6.38
C ALA A 102 0.15 -13.90 7.30
N ALA A 103 1.43 -13.67 7.00
CA ALA A 103 2.25 -12.72 7.75
C ALA A 103 1.76 -11.28 7.56
N TYR A 104 1.36 -10.91 6.34
CA TYR A 104 0.75 -9.62 6.07
C TYR A 104 -0.49 -9.40 6.95
N ARG A 105 -1.40 -10.37 6.98
CA ARG A 105 -2.62 -10.25 7.78
C ARG A 105 -2.31 -10.08 9.25
N GLN A 106 -1.38 -10.86 9.77
CA GLN A 106 -0.98 -10.79 11.16
C GLN A 106 -0.38 -9.43 11.51
N LEU A 107 0.50 -8.92 10.65
CA LEU A 107 1.20 -7.65 10.89
C LEU A 107 0.26 -6.45 10.82
N TYR A 108 -0.58 -6.39 9.80
CA TYR A 108 -1.41 -5.20 9.55
C TYR A 108 -2.77 -5.24 10.22
N LEU A 109 -3.21 -6.40 10.73
CA LEU A 109 -4.39 -6.50 11.58
C LEU A 109 -4.05 -6.44 13.06
N SER A 110 -2.76 -6.49 13.41
CA SER A 110 -2.29 -6.44 14.78
C SER A 110 -2.04 -5.00 15.21
N GLU A 111 -2.54 -4.63 16.40
CA GLU A 111 -2.27 -3.31 16.98
C GLU A 111 -0.78 -3.06 17.21
N MET A 112 0.00 -4.12 17.42
CA MET A 112 1.44 -4.00 17.62
C MET A 112 2.16 -3.41 16.43
N CYS A 113 1.73 -3.75 15.21
CA CYS A 113 2.34 -3.18 14.02
C CYS A 113 2.00 -1.70 13.84
N TRP A 114 0.85 -1.27 14.33
CA TRP A 114 0.46 0.13 14.27
C TRP A 114 1.24 0.99 15.29
N ALA A 115 1.48 0.43 16.47
CA ALA A 115 2.19 1.14 17.52
C ALA A 115 3.71 1.17 17.30
N GLU A 116 4.27 0.08 16.80
CA GLU A 116 5.69 -0.06 16.57
C GLU A 116 5.99 -0.08 15.08
N TRP A 117 6.09 1.09 14.51
CA TRP A 117 6.47 1.22 13.11
C TRP A 117 7.98 0.95 12.97
N SER A 118 8.34 -0.29 13.10
CA SER A 118 9.72 -0.71 13.20
C SER A 118 10.16 -1.50 11.96
N SER A 119 11.43 -1.87 11.91
CA SER A 119 11.98 -2.73 10.86
C SER A 119 11.35 -4.12 10.82
N ALA A 120 10.57 -4.50 11.85
CA ALA A 120 9.84 -5.77 11.88
C ALA A 120 8.62 -5.78 10.96
N CYS A 121 8.05 -4.61 10.63
CA CYS A 121 6.96 -4.50 9.66
C CYS A 121 7.54 -4.52 8.25
N PRO A 122 7.04 -5.40 7.35
CA PRO A 122 7.55 -5.49 5.99
C PRO A 122 7.37 -4.23 5.16
#